data_3431c97d8a8a1586568941073a95cec8
#
_entry.id   3431c97d8a8a1586568941073a95cec8
#
_cell.length_a   1.000
_cell.length_b   1.000
_cell.length_c   1.000
_cell.angle_alpha   90.00
_cell.angle_beta   90.00
_cell.angle_gamma   90.00
#
_symmetry.space_group_name_H-M   'P 1'
#
loop_
_entity.id
_entity.type
_entity.pdbx_description
1 polymer ?
#
loop_
_entity_poly.entity_id
_entity_poly.type
_entity_poly.pdbx_seq_one_letter_code
_entity_poly.pdbx_strand_id
1 'polypeptide(L)'
;TNYLLINIPDYSLVAIKDGDTTQKQRVVVGKKTRQTPVLESKISNINLNPNWTVPPTILAEDVFPDAIKDRNKFNKDKLKIYNWKKQEISPWEWKIEDANKYHYVQLPGRNSALGLMKINFKNKYSVYLHDTNHRDYFKFTYRALSSGCVRLEKPLEMAEYILNDEENWPLEKIQDTTNINHYIKLK
;
A
#
# COMPACT_ATOMS: atom_id res chain seq x y z
N THR A 1 -7.02 -13.67 -22.01
CA THR A 1 -5.99 -13.55 -20.96
C THR A 1 -6.11 -12.17 -20.29
N ASN A 2 -6.25 -12.13 -18.97
CA ASN A 2 -6.43 -10.90 -18.22
C ASN A 2 -5.10 -10.51 -17.53
N TYR A 3 -4.64 -9.27 -17.69
CA TYR A 3 -3.42 -8.81 -17.06
C TYR A 3 -3.39 -7.29 -16.80
N LEU A 4 -2.52 -6.88 -15.91
CA LEU A 4 -2.20 -5.48 -15.65
C LEU A 4 -0.82 -5.17 -16.21
N LEU A 5 -0.71 -4.11 -17.00
CA LEU A 5 0.56 -3.60 -17.51
C LEU A 5 0.87 -2.25 -16.85
N ILE A 6 1.98 -2.18 -16.12
CA ILE A 6 2.46 -0.95 -15.48
C ILE A 6 3.63 -0.42 -16.29
N ASN A 7 3.45 0.74 -16.88
CA ASN A 7 4.52 1.49 -17.54
C ASN A 7 5.16 2.43 -16.52
N ILE A 8 6.30 2.00 -15.93
CA ILE A 8 6.99 2.75 -14.87
C ILE A 8 7.43 4.14 -15.37
N PRO A 9 8.11 4.29 -16.52
CA PRO A 9 8.50 5.60 -17.06
C PRO A 9 7.34 6.55 -17.35
N ASP A 10 6.19 6.02 -17.77
CA ASP A 10 4.99 6.80 -18.10
C ASP A 10 4.07 7.04 -16.90
N TYR A 11 4.37 6.42 -15.75
CA TYR A 11 3.52 6.48 -14.55
C TYR A 11 2.07 6.11 -14.82
N SER A 12 1.84 5.09 -15.64
CA SER A 12 0.53 4.62 -16.04
C SER A 12 0.34 3.13 -15.76
N LEU A 13 -0.91 2.74 -15.60
CA LEU A 13 -1.36 1.35 -15.51
C LEU A 13 -2.51 1.15 -16.49
N VAL A 14 -2.46 0.04 -17.22
CA VAL A 14 -3.51 -0.41 -18.13
C VAL A 14 -3.95 -1.81 -17.70
N ALA A 15 -5.26 -2.01 -17.56
CA ALA A 15 -5.87 -3.32 -17.35
C ALA A 15 -6.42 -3.84 -18.70
N ILE A 16 -6.04 -5.06 -19.04
CA ILE A 16 -6.39 -5.68 -20.32
C ILE A 16 -7.17 -6.96 -20.04
N LYS A 17 -8.32 -7.10 -20.67
CA LYS A 17 -9.18 -8.28 -20.62
C LYS A 17 -9.46 -8.74 -22.06
N ASP A 18 -9.09 -9.99 -22.35
CA ASP A 18 -9.31 -10.67 -23.65
C ASP A 18 -8.80 -9.88 -24.89
N GLY A 19 -7.72 -9.11 -24.67
CA GLY A 19 -7.07 -8.31 -25.71
C GLY A 19 -7.48 -6.83 -25.69
N ASP A 20 -8.57 -6.48 -25.03
CA ASP A 20 -9.09 -5.12 -24.98
C ASP A 20 -8.65 -4.36 -23.71
N THR A 21 -8.37 -3.08 -23.87
CA THR A 21 -8.12 -2.19 -22.73
C THR A 21 -9.43 -1.86 -22.03
N THR A 22 -9.58 -2.37 -20.79
CA THR A 22 -10.78 -2.14 -19.99
C THR A 22 -10.64 -0.96 -19.03
N GLN A 23 -9.41 -0.69 -18.57
CA GLN A 23 -9.14 0.41 -17.66
C GLN A 23 -7.76 1.02 -17.90
N LYS A 24 -7.67 2.34 -17.80
CA LYS A 24 -6.40 3.07 -17.76
C LYS A 24 -6.42 4.04 -16.58
N GLN A 25 -5.31 4.12 -15.84
CA GLN A 25 -5.16 5.03 -14.72
C GLN A 25 -3.72 5.48 -14.51
N ARG A 26 -3.56 6.60 -13.79
CA ARG A 26 -2.26 7.07 -13.34
C ARG A 26 -1.78 6.25 -12.15
N VAL A 27 -0.46 6.13 -12.02
CA VAL A 27 0.18 5.53 -10.85
C VAL A 27 1.29 6.42 -10.30
N VAL A 28 1.61 6.22 -9.02
CA VAL A 28 2.81 6.74 -8.39
C VAL A 28 3.76 5.57 -8.19
N VAL A 29 4.99 5.70 -8.68
CA VAL A 29 6.02 4.65 -8.62
C VAL A 29 7.16 5.05 -7.69
N GLY A 30 8.12 4.17 -7.49
CA GLY A 30 9.28 4.38 -6.63
C GLY A 30 10.16 5.54 -7.06
N LYS A 31 10.62 6.34 -6.09
CA LYS A 31 11.61 7.40 -6.29
C LYS A 31 12.95 6.84 -6.76
N LYS A 32 13.82 7.68 -7.34
CA LYS A 32 15.10 7.27 -7.92
C LYS A 32 15.98 6.44 -6.97
N THR A 33 15.94 6.72 -5.68
CA THR A 33 16.71 6.00 -4.64
C THR A 33 16.04 4.73 -4.13
N ARG A 34 14.74 4.52 -4.45
CA ARG A 34 13.94 3.34 -4.07
C ARG A 34 13.01 2.96 -5.23
N GLN A 35 13.60 2.51 -6.33
CA GLN A 35 12.87 2.28 -7.59
C GLN A 35 11.88 1.13 -7.49
N THR A 36 10.77 1.25 -8.22
CA THR A 36 9.90 0.12 -8.51
C THR A 36 10.64 -0.86 -9.41
N PRO A 37 10.78 -2.15 -9.02
CA PRO A 37 11.48 -3.13 -9.85
C PRO A 37 10.66 -3.52 -11.09
N VAL A 38 11.34 -3.82 -12.19
CA VAL A 38 10.73 -4.49 -13.34
C VAL A 38 10.58 -5.97 -13.02
N LEU A 39 9.36 -6.47 -13.07
CA LEU A 39 9.03 -7.86 -12.76
C LEU A 39 7.73 -8.29 -13.42
N GLU A 40 7.52 -9.60 -13.50
CA GLU A 40 6.25 -10.23 -13.82
C GLU A 40 5.82 -11.13 -12.67
N SER A 41 4.54 -11.13 -12.35
CA SER A 41 3.99 -11.93 -11.25
C SER A 41 2.48 -12.12 -11.39
N LYS A 42 1.92 -13.03 -10.59
CA LYS A 42 0.47 -13.27 -10.48
C LYS A 42 -0.07 -12.63 -9.20
N ILE A 43 -1.18 -11.91 -9.32
CA ILE A 43 -1.90 -11.36 -8.18
C ILE A 43 -2.42 -12.54 -7.33
N SER A 44 -2.26 -12.45 -6.03
CA SER A 44 -2.60 -13.53 -5.10
C SER A 44 -3.79 -13.21 -4.19
N ASN A 45 -3.94 -11.96 -3.82
CA ASN A 45 -5.02 -11.52 -2.91
C ASN A 45 -5.20 -10.01 -2.93
N ILE A 46 -6.37 -9.58 -2.49
CA ILE A 46 -6.71 -8.19 -2.16
C ILE A 46 -6.99 -8.10 -0.66
N ASN A 47 -6.49 -7.06 -0.04
CA ASN A 47 -6.78 -6.74 1.35
C ASN A 47 -7.46 -5.37 1.41
N LEU A 48 -8.70 -5.31 1.84
CA LEU A 48 -9.48 -4.10 2.03
C LEU A 48 -9.22 -3.57 3.44
N ASN A 49 -9.10 -2.26 3.58
CA ASN A 49 -8.80 -1.54 4.83
C ASN A 49 -7.63 -2.18 5.62
N PRO A 50 -6.44 -2.34 5.01
CA PRO A 50 -5.34 -3.08 5.59
C PRO A 50 -4.65 -2.32 6.73
N ASN A 51 -4.20 -3.05 7.75
CA ASN A 51 -3.10 -2.59 8.59
C ASN A 51 -1.81 -2.57 7.77
N TRP A 52 -0.91 -1.68 8.10
CA TRP A 52 0.40 -1.62 7.47
C TRP A 52 1.53 -1.87 8.46
N THR A 53 2.18 -3.02 8.36
CA THR A 53 3.47 -3.24 9.03
C THR A 53 4.53 -2.43 8.29
N VAL A 54 5.11 -1.45 8.97
CA VAL A 54 6.03 -0.50 8.34
C VAL A 54 7.38 -1.18 8.10
N PRO A 55 7.90 -1.16 6.85
CA PRO A 55 9.20 -1.75 6.54
C PRO A 55 10.35 -1.07 7.29
N PRO A 56 11.41 -1.82 7.68
CA PRO A 56 12.56 -1.28 8.41
C PRO A 56 13.24 -0.08 7.73
N THR A 57 13.33 -0.08 6.41
CA THR A 57 13.92 1.03 5.64
C THR A 57 13.10 2.31 5.76
N ILE A 58 11.76 2.22 5.74
CA ILE A 58 10.87 3.37 5.92
C ILE A 58 10.92 3.85 7.38
N LEU A 59 10.98 2.92 8.34
CA LEU A 59 11.15 3.29 9.74
C LEU A 59 12.43 4.10 9.95
N ALA A 60 13.56 3.59 9.44
CA ALA A 60 14.87 4.21 9.64
C ALA A 60 15.02 5.57 8.95
N GLU A 61 14.49 5.69 7.72
CA GLU A 61 14.71 6.88 6.90
C GLU A 61 13.58 7.93 7.03
N ASP A 62 12.34 7.50 7.26
CA ASP A 62 11.18 8.39 7.17
C ASP A 62 10.43 8.57 8.52
N VAL A 63 10.56 7.62 9.48
CA VAL A 63 9.80 7.68 10.75
C VAL A 63 10.68 8.04 11.94
N PHE A 64 11.78 7.31 12.15
CA PHE A 64 12.61 7.48 13.35
C PHE A 64 13.27 8.86 13.46
N PRO A 65 13.77 9.50 12.38
CA PRO A 65 14.35 10.84 12.47
C PRO A 65 13.38 11.88 13.03
N ASP A 66 12.09 11.76 12.70
CA ASP A 66 11.05 12.64 13.22
C ASP A 66 10.59 12.23 14.61
N ALA A 67 10.48 10.93 14.90
CA ALA A 67 10.07 10.41 16.20
C ALA A 67 11.09 10.69 17.31
N ILE A 68 12.39 10.80 16.98
CA ILE A 68 13.44 11.24 17.92
C ILE A 68 13.21 12.69 18.35
N LYS A 69 12.77 13.56 17.44
CA LYS A 69 12.49 14.97 17.71
C LYS A 69 11.16 15.14 18.45
N ASP A 70 10.13 14.40 18.03
CA ASP A 70 8.78 14.44 18.61
C ASP A 70 8.15 13.04 18.61
N ARG A 71 8.14 12.40 19.78
CA ARG A 71 7.53 11.06 19.95
C ARG A 71 6.04 11.02 19.63
N ASN A 72 5.37 12.16 19.66
CA ASN A 72 3.97 12.26 19.23
C ASN A 72 3.77 11.98 17.72
N LYS A 73 4.85 11.91 16.95
CA LYS A 73 4.86 11.45 15.55
C LYS A 73 4.15 10.10 15.38
N PHE A 74 4.39 9.14 16.30
CA PHE A 74 3.72 7.85 16.27
C PHE A 74 2.18 7.99 16.36
N ASN A 75 1.68 8.85 17.24
CA ASN A 75 0.24 9.09 17.38
C ASN A 75 -0.32 9.84 16.16
N LYS A 76 0.38 10.87 15.65
CA LYS A 76 -0.01 11.64 14.47
C LYS A 76 -0.16 10.74 13.25
N ASP A 77 0.76 9.80 13.07
CA ASP A 77 0.74 8.85 11.95
C ASP A 77 -0.10 7.60 12.24
N LYS A 78 -0.78 7.53 13.38
CA LYS A 78 -1.54 6.34 13.84
C LYS A 78 -0.69 5.07 13.85
N LEU A 79 0.59 5.20 14.19
CA LEU A 79 1.53 4.09 14.34
C LEU A 79 1.44 3.53 15.76
N LYS A 80 1.18 2.24 15.86
CA LYS A 80 1.25 1.46 17.09
C LYS A 80 2.59 0.74 17.16
N ILE A 81 3.18 0.69 18.32
CA ILE A 81 4.45 0.04 18.62
C ILE A 81 4.15 -1.20 19.46
N TYR A 82 4.65 -2.36 19.03
CA TYR A 82 4.47 -3.63 19.75
C TYR A 82 5.81 -4.27 20.06
N ASN A 83 5.94 -4.79 21.28
CA ASN A 83 7.09 -5.62 21.63
C ASN A 83 6.95 -7.07 21.05
N TRP A 84 7.97 -7.89 21.28
CA TRP A 84 7.98 -9.29 20.83
C TRP A 84 6.85 -10.16 21.45
N LYS A 85 6.29 -9.75 22.61
CA LYS A 85 5.11 -10.37 23.24
C LYS A 85 3.79 -9.87 22.67
N LYS A 86 3.82 -9.04 21.63
CA LYS A 86 2.65 -8.37 21.03
C LYS A 86 1.92 -7.40 21.98
N GLN A 87 2.58 -6.91 23.01
CA GLN A 87 2.06 -5.90 23.90
C GLN A 87 2.36 -4.51 23.31
N GLU A 88 1.36 -3.62 23.35
CA GLU A 88 1.53 -2.25 22.89
C GLU A 88 2.47 -1.48 23.81
N ILE A 89 3.41 -0.73 23.23
CA ILE A 89 4.37 0.12 23.90
C ILE A 89 3.96 1.57 23.68
N SER A 90 3.94 2.34 24.75
CA SER A 90 3.69 3.78 24.65
C SER A 90 4.81 4.48 23.84
N PRO A 91 4.47 5.45 22.97
CA PRO A 91 5.49 6.29 22.32
C PRO A 91 6.48 6.93 23.30
N TRP A 92 6.06 7.20 24.52
CA TRP A 92 6.89 7.81 25.56
C TRP A 92 7.89 6.83 26.20
N GLU A 93 7.62 5.53 26.13
CA GLU A 93 8.52 4.44 26.56
C GLU A 93 9.46 3.98 25.45
N TRP A 94 9.18 4.38 24.19
CA TRP A 94 9.99 4.03 23.05
C TRP A 94 11.41 4.62 23.13
N LYS A 95 12.41 3.82 22.80
CA LYS A 95 13.82 4.20 22.74
C LYS A 95 14.41 3.78 21.39
N ILE A 96 15.20 4.66 20.80
CA ILE A 96 15.82 4.38 19.49
C ILE A 96 16.79 3.21 19.57
N GLU A 97 17.47 3.02 20.69
CA GLU A 97 18.43 1.91 20.92
C GLU A 97 17.72 0.55 20.89
N ASP A 98 16.43 0.51 21.20
CA ASP A 98 15.60 -0.70 21.20
C ASP A 98 14.70 -0.81 19.97
N ALA A 99 14.79 0.11 19.01
CA ALA A 99 13.88 0.22 17.89
C ALA A 99 13.72 -1.09 17.09
N ASN A 100 14.80 -1.85 16.94
CA ASN A 100 14.80 -3.14 16.24
C ASN A 100 14.10 -4.29 17.00
N LYS A 101 13.76 -4.08 18.28
CA LYS A 101 13.04 -5.05 19.12
C LYS A 101 11.52 -4.90 19.02
N TYR A 102 11.05 -3.87 18.29
CA TYR A 102 9.63 -3.57 18.18
C TYR A 102 9.09 -3.80 16.77
N HIS A 103 7.78 -4.05 16.70
CA HIS A 103 7.01 -4.05 15.46
C HIS A 103 6.18 -2.78 15.38
N TYR A 104 6.16 -2.16 14.23
CA TYR A 104 5.46 -0.90 13.98
C TYR A 104 4.34 -1.14 12.99
N VAL A 105 3.11 -0.85 13.42
CA VAL A 105 1.90 -1.10 12.62
C VAL A 105 1.10 0.18 12.52
N GLN A 106 0.90 0.67 11.30
CA GLN A 106 -0.04 1.75 11.07
C GLN A 106 -1.46 1.19 11.03
N LEU A 107 -2.36 1.84 11.77
CA LEU A 107 -3.77 1.47 11.80
C LEU A 107 -4.44 1.78 10.45
N PRO A 108 -5.50 1.02 10.10
CA PRO A 108 -6.15 1.15 8.81
C PRO A 108 -6.95 2.45 8.69
N GLY A 109 -7.40 2.74 7.49
CA GLY A 109 -8.27 3.87 7.17
C GLY A 109 -7.74 4.76 6.05
N ARG A 110 -8.57 5.69 5.59
CA ARG A 110 -8.27 6.61 4.46
C ARG A 110 -6.98 7.42 4.62
N ASN A 111 -6.58 7.70 5.86
CA ASN A 111 -5.37 8.46 6.18
C ASN A 111 -4.13 7.55 6.36
N SER A 112 -4.26 6.23 6.20
CA SER A 112 -3.14 5.30 6.21
C SER A 112 -2.33 5.45 4.92
N ALA A 113 -1.03 5.15 4.97
CA ALA A 113 -0.17 5.16 3.79
C ALA A 113 -0.64 4.20 2.69
N LEU A 114 -1.32 3.10 3.07
CA LEU A 114 -1.92 2.13 2.14
C LEU A 114 -3.34 2.51 1.70
N GLY A 115 -3.92 3.58 2.25
CA GLY A 115 -5.32 3.95 2.00
C GLY A 115 -6.28 2.81 2.35
N LEU A 116 -7.26 2.57 1.47
CA LEU A 116 -8.34 1.61 1.72
C LEU A 116 -8.10 0.21 1.19
N MET A 117 -7.01 -0.01 0.43
CA MET A 117 -6.75 -1.34 -0.10
C MET A 117 -5.30 -1.59 -0.49
N LYS A 118 -4.97 -2.88 -0.52
CA LYS A 118 -3.68 -3.43 -0.95
C LYS A 118 -3.92 -4.65 -1.82
N ILE A 119 -3.22 -4.73 -2.96
CA ILE A 119 -3.20 -5.88 -3.87
C ILE A 119 -1.83 -6.52 -3.78
N ASN A 120 -1.78 -7.78 -3.39
CA ASN A 120 -0.55 -8.52 -3.22
C ASN A 120 -0.28 -9.44 -4.42
N PHE A 121 0.99 -9.57 -4.75
CA PHE A 121 1.52 -10.52 -5.71
C PHE A 121 2.90 -11.03 -5.24
N LYS A 122 3.24 -12.27 -5.59
CA LYS A 122 4.49 -12.89 -5.13
C LYS A 122 5.71 -12.24 -5.79
N ASN A 123 6.64 -11.70 -4.98
CA ASN A 123 7.91 -11.16 -5.45
C ASN A 123 8.94 -11.10 -4.32
N LYS A 124 10.22 -11.01 -4.67
CA LYS A 124 11.35 -10.94 -3.71
C LYS A 124 11.63 -9.53 -3.18
N TYR A 125 10.97 -8.51 -3.72
CA TYR A 125 11.24 -7.10 -3.41
C TYR A 125 10.27 -6.51 -2.38
N SER A 126 9.28 -7.30 -1.94
CA SER A 126 8.23 -6.85 -1.02
C SER A 126 7.43 -5.65 -1.55
N VAL A 127 7.26 -5.53 -2.87
CA VAL A 127 6.45 -4.50 -3.51
C VAL A 127 5.03 -5.01 -3.77
N TYR A 128 4.08 -4.09 -3.82
CA TYR A 128 2.66 -4.36 -4.04
C TYR A 128 1.96 -3.15 -4.65
N LEU A 129 0.73 -3.32 -5.11
CA LEU A 129 -0.14 -2.21 -5.51
C LEU A 129 -1.00 -1.80 -4.32
N HIS A 130 -1.29 -0.51 -4.16
CA HIS A 130 -2.14 -0.05 -3.05
C HIS A 130 -2.77 1.32 -3.32
N ASP A 131 -3.76 1.66 -2.52
CA ASP A 131 -4.30 3.00 -2.42
C ASP A 131 -3.32 3.92 -1.65
N THR A 132 -3.68 5.18 -1.46
CA THR A 132 -2.82 6.17 -0.79
C THR A 132 -3.63 7.28 -0.15
N ASN A 133 -3.12 7.80 0.97
CA ASN A 133 -3.58 9.06 1.57
C ASN A 133 -3.10 10.31 0.80
N HIS A 134 -2.07 10.18 -0.03
CA HIS A 134 -1.53 11.26 -0.87
C HIS A 134 -2.18 11.29 -2.26
N ARG A 135 -3.48 11.57 -2.31
CA ARG A 135 -4.27 11.66 -3.55
C ARG A 135 -3.85 12.81 -4.47
N ASP A 136 -3.26 13.86 -3.90
CA ASP A 136 -2.71 15.03 -4.58
C ASP A 136 -1.56 14.69 -5.54
N TYR A 137 -0.80 13.62 -5.28
CA TYR A 137 0.32 13.20 -6.11
C TYR A 137 -0.08 12.86 -7.55
N PHE A 138 -1.32 12.41 -7.77
CA PHE A 138 -1.83 12.12 -9.12
C PHE A 138 -2.01 13.36 -10.00
N LYS A 139 -1.96 14.57 -9.42
CA LYS A 139 -1.97 15.84 -10.17
C LYS A 139 -0.62 16.20 -10.76
N PHE A 140 0.48 15.61 -10.27
CA PHE A 140 1.83 15.92 -10.72
C PHE A 140 2.14 15.19 -12.04
N THR A 141 2.93 15.84 -12.89
CA THR A 141 3.50 15.20 -14.09
C THR A 141 4.57 14.18 -13.69
N TYR A 142 5.46 14.53 -12.75
CA TYR A 142 6.45 13.61 -12.20
C TYR A 142 5.88 12.87 -10.99
N ARG A 143 5.77 11.54 -11.09
CA ARG A 143 5.16 10.71 -10.07
C ARG A 143 6.05 9.58 -9.55
N ALA A 144 7.37 9.71 -9.64
CA ALA A 144 8.31 8.80 -8.99
C ALA A 144 8.56 9.24 -7.54
N LEU A 145 7.59 8.97 -6.63
CA LEU A 145 7.52 9.55 -5.28
C LEU A 145 7.35 8.50 -4.17
N SER A 146 7.11 7.22 -4.50
CA SER A 146 6.93 6.16 -3.51
C SER A 146 8.26 5.55 -3.05
N SER A 147 8.17 4.63 -2.10
CA SER A 147 9.32 3.82 -1.62
C SER A 147 9.44 2.47 -2.34
N GLY A 148 8.95 2.38 -3.60
CA GLY A 148 9.05 1.21 -4.45
C GLY A 148 7.71 0.56 -4.81
N CYS A 149 6.71 0.60 -3.92
CA CYS A 149 5.36 0.14 -4.21
C CYS A 149 4.65 1.06 -5.21
N VAL A 150 3.63 0.56 -5.88
CA VAL A 150 2.86 1.30 -6.87
C VAL A 150 1.54 1.76 -6.26
N ARG A 151 1.32 3.09 -6.23
CA ARG A 151 0.07 3.68 -5.75
C ARG A 151 -0.90 3.87 -6.90
N LEU A 152 -2.14 3.51 -6.68
CA LEU A 152 -3.22 3.53 -7.66
C LEU A 152 -4.08 4.78 -7.53
N GLU A 153 -4.40 5.42 -8.66
CA GLU A 153 -5.35 6.53 -8.68
C GLU A 153 -6.78 6.06 -8.48
N LYS A 154 -7.14 4.90 -9.05
CA LYS A 154 -8.48 4.30 -8.98
C LYS A 154 -8.39 2.90 -8.35
N PRO A 155 -8.12 2.82 -7.03
CA PRO A 155 -7.85 1.54 -6.37
C PRO A 155 -9.07 0.63 -6.33
N LEU A 156 -10.27 1.16 -6.02
CA LEU A 156 -11.47 0.35 -5.84
C LEU A 156 -12.00 -0.19 -7.17
N GLU A 157 -11.92 0.61 -8.23
CA GLU A 157 -12.24 0.17 -9.59
C GLU A 157 -11.24 -0.89 -10.09
N MET A 158 -9.98 -0.82 -9.62
CA MET A 158 -9.00 -1.87 -9.88
C MET A 158 -9.34 -3.16 -9.12
N ALA A 159 -9.81 -3.05 -7.88
CA ALA A 159 -10.28 -4.21 -7.13
C ALA A 159 -11.49 -4.86 -7.83
N GLU A 160 -12.45 -4.06 -8.29
CA GLU A 160 -13.61 -4.53 -9.06
C GLU A 160 -13.17 -5.28 -10.33
N TYR A 161 -12.24 -4.71 -11.10
CA TYR A 161 -11.70 -5.37 -12.29
C TYR A 161 -11.08 -6.73 -11.97
N ILE A 162 -10.27 -6.82 -10.91
CA ILE A 162 -9.59 -8.07 -10.51
C ILE A 162 -10.60 -9.11 -9.99
N LEU A 163 -11.63 -8.67 -9.28
CA LEU A 163 -12.64 -9.52 -8.64
C LEU A 163 -13.83 -9.83 -9.56
N ASN A 164 -13.88 -9.29 -10.76
CA ASN A 164 -15.01 -9.43 -11.67
C ASN A 164 -15.28 -10.89 -12.08
N ASP A 165 -14.25 -11.75 -12.07
CA ASP A 165 -14.37 -13.17 -12.32
C ASP A 165 -14.61 -14.00 -11.04
N GLU A 166 -14.54 -13.37 -9.86
CA GLU A 166 -14.88 -13.92 -8.55
C GLU A 166 -16.31 -13.47 -8.21
N GLU A 167 -17.26 -14.37 -8.20
CA GLU A 167 -18.70 -14.10 -8.00
C GLU A 167 -18.98 -13.10 -6.86
N ASN A 168 -19.72 -12.01 -7.16
CA ASN A 168 -20.32 -11.10 -6.20
C ASN A 168 -19.44 -10.03 -5.54
N TRP A 169 -18.51 -9.39 -6.26
CA TRP A 169 -17.78 -8.23 -5.77
C TRP A 169 -17.97 -6.97 -6.65
N PRO A 170 -19.20 -6.43 -6.78
CA PRO A 170 -19.42 -5.15 -7.44
C PRO A 170 -18.80 -4.00 -6.63
N LEU A 171 -18.53 -2.88 -7.28
CA LEU A 171 -17.86 -1.72 -6.69
C LEU A 171 -18.53 -1.25 -5.38
N GLU A 172 -19.86 -1.23 -5.32
CA GLU A 172 -20.62 -0.88 -4.11
C GLU A 172 -20.27 -1.77 -2.92
N LYS A 173 -20.26 -3.08 -3.10
CA LYS A 173 -19.88 -4.05 -2.06
C LYS A 173 -18.42 -3.88 -1.63
N ILE A 174 -17.50 -3.59 -2.58
CA ILE A 174 -16.12 -3.31 -2.27
C ILE A 174 -16.03 -2.06 -1.39
N GLN A 175 -16.73 -0.97 -1.77
CA GLN A 175 -16.78 0.28 -1.00
C GLN A 175 -17.28 0.07 0.42
N ASP A 176 -18.38 -0.64 0.59
CA ASP A 176 -18.97 -0.95 1.90
C ASP A 176 -18.00 -1.77 2.77
N THR A 177 -17.29 -2.71 2.14
CA THR A 177 -16.33 -3.57 2.84
C THR A 177 -15.06 -2.83 3.26
N THR A 178 -14.75 -1.64 2.70
CA THR A 178 -13.57 -0.85 3.13
C THR A 178 -13.66 -0.30 4.55
N ASN A 179 -14.77 -0.46 5.24
CA ASN A 179 -14.93 -0.07 6.65
C ASN A 179 -14.34 -1.11 7.62
N ILE A 180 -14.04 -2.31 7.14
CA ILE A 180 -13.46 -3.40 7.93
C ILE A 180 -12.19 -3.93 7.26
N ASN A 181 -11.28 -4.50 8.05
CA ASN A 181 -10.14 -5.22 7.48
C ASN A 181 -10.64 -6.55 6.91
N HIS A 182 -10.60 -6.71 5.60
CA HIS A 182 -11.11 -7.88 4.90
C HIS A 182 -10.11 -8.41 3.86
N TYR A 183 -9.80 -9.70 3.95
CA TYR A 183 -8.86 -10.39 3.08
C TYR A 183 -9.60 -11.24 2.05
N ILE A 184 -9.32 -11.02 0.77
CA ILE A 184 -9.91 -11.75 -0.36
C ILE A 184 -8.78 -12.51 -1.06
N LYS A 185 -8.77 -13.82 -0.94
CA LYS A 185 -7.84 -14.68 -1.65
C LYS A 185 -8.36 -14.91 -3.07
N LEU A 186 -7.51 -14.74 -4.08
CA LEU A 186 -7.82 -15.09 -5.46
C LEU A 186 -7.53 -16.58 -5.73
N LYS A 187 -8.31 -17.17 -6.62
CA LYS A 187 -8.16 -18.58 -7.06
C LYS A 187 -7.05 -18.79 -8.09
#